data_14806b50d081430d1d6f98adc247f30e
#
_entry.id   14806b50d081430d1d6f98adc247f30e
#
_cell.length_a   1.000
_cell.length_b   1.000
_cell.length_c   1.000
_cell.angle_alpha   90.00
_cell.angle_beta   90.00
_cell.angle_gamma   90.00
#
_symmetry.space_group_name_H-M   'P 1'
#
loop_
_entity.id
_entity.type
_entity.pdbx_description
1 polymer ?
#
loop_
_entity_poly.entity_id
_entity_poly.type
_entity_poly.pdbx_seq_one_letter_code
_entity_poly.pdbx_strand_id
1 'polypeptide(L)'
;MSVNELSKKEQRKEAKQKIAILTSEEKANKSRKVFLSILDCGLIKNDKLLFCYISTADEVSTETIIDNAEEGDIKIAVPCVYGDKMYPIKYFGKEALIQNKYGIYEPKFDDAKIATIEDAVVLVPLLGFDENMNRLGHGKGFYDRFFAENPNCTKIGLAFEEQKFDKVIHDRFDVQMDYIVTDKNIYEAKKKI
;
A
#
# COMPACT_ATOMS: atom_id res chain seq x y z
N MET A 1 19.43 26.38 -16.93
CA MET A 1 19.03 25.16 -17.65
C MET A 1 17.79 24.63 -16.91
N SER A 2 16.60 24.71 -17.52
CA SER A 2 15.39 24.15 -16.93
C SER A 2 15.53 22.63 -16.91
N VAL A 3 15.63 22.06 -15.72
CA VAL A 3 15.50 20.62 -15.53
C VAL A 3 14.09 20.29 -16.00
N ASN A 4 13.96 19.54 -17.08
CA ASN A 4 12.67 19.07 -17.57
C ASN A 4 12.08 18.19 -16.47
N GLU A 5 11.10 18.68 -15.71
CA GLU A 5 10.42 17.85 -14.70
C GLU A 5 9.74 16.68 -15.42
N LEU A 6 10.11 15.45 -15.03
CA LEU A 6 9.49 14.23 -15.55
C LEU A 6 7.98 14.26 -15.28
N SER A 7 7.16 13.88 -16.23
CA SER A 7 5.71 13.70 -16.01
C SER A 7 5.44 12.52 -15.06
N LYS A 8 4.28 12.48 -14.39
CA LYS A 8 3.86 11.31 -13.59
C LYS A 8 3.95 9.98 -14.37
N LYS A 9 3.72 10.03 -15.70
CA LYS A 9 3.82 8.84 -16.57
C LYS A 9 5.27 8.36 -16.72
N GLU A 10 6.19 9.28 -16.87
CA GLU A 10 7.63 8.97 -16.97
C GLU A 10 8.17 8.48 -15.63
N GLN A 11 7.78 9.10 -14.50
CA GLN A 11 8.14 8.58 -13.17
C GLN A 11 7.64 7.17 -12.94
N ARG A 12 6.39 6.82 -13.36
CA ARG A 12 5.89 5.44 -13.26
C ARG A 12 6.71 4.46 -14.10
N LYS A 13 7.17 4.87 -15.29
CA LYS A 13 8.04 4.03 -16.12
C LYS A 13 9.38 3.79 -15.44
N GLU A 14 10.01 4.84 -14.90
CA GLU A 14 11.26 4.73 -14.15
C GLU A 14 11.11 3.84 -12.91
N ALA A 15 10.05 4.04 -12.12
CA ALA A 15 9.76 3.24 -10.94
C ALA A 15 9.65 1.74 -11.26
N LYS A 16 8.94 1.38 -12.33
CA LYS A 16 8.84 -0.01 -12.79
C LYS A 16 10.19 -0.57 -13.21
N GLN A 17 11.06 0.22 -13.83
CA GLN A 17 12.42 -0.21 -14.18
C GLN A 17 13.25 -0.48 -12.92
N LYS A 18 13.17 0.37 -11.90
CA LYS A 18 13.84 0.17 -10.60
C LYS A 18 13.42 -1.13 -9.91
N ILE A 19 12.13 -1.49 -10.00
CA ILE A 19 11.61 -2.74 -9.43
C ILE A 19 12.01 -3.96 -10.28
N ALA A 20 12.03 -3.82 -11.59
CA ALA A 20 12.30 -4.92 -12.53
C ALA A 20 13.74 -5.48 -12.46
N ILE A 21 14.69 -4.70 -11.93
CA ILE A 21 16.08 -5.17 -11.72
C ILE A 21 16.22 -6.03 -10.46
N LEU A 22 15.25 -6.00 -9.54
CA LEU A 22 15.26 -6.85 -8.35
C LEU A 22 14.83 -8.27 -8.71
N THR A 23 15.63 -9.24 -8.31
CA THR A 23 15.27 -10.66 -8.42
C THR A 23 14.11 -11.01 -7.49
N SER A 24 13.43 -12.13 -7.74
CA SER A 24 12.37 -12.62 -6.86
C SER A 24 12.87 -12.88 -5.44
N GLU A 25 14.10 -13.39 -5.30
CA GLU A 25 14.74 -13.63 -4.01
C GLU A 25 15.02 -12.32 -3.26
N GLU A 26 15.54 -11.30 -3.93
CA GLU A 26 15.76 -9.97 -3.34
C GLU A 26 14.44 -9.35 -2.88
N LYS A 27 13.38 -9.39 -3.71
CA LYS A 27 12.05 -8.91 -3.33
C LYS A 27 11.50 -9.63 -2.10
N ALA A 28 11.64 -10.96 -2.02
CA ALA A 28 11.22 -11.74 -0.86
C ALA A 28 11.99 -11.36 0.41
N ASN A 29 13.32 -11.26 0.33
CA ASN A 29 14.17 -10.87 1.45
C ASN A 29 13.88 -9.43 1.92
N LYS A 30 13.65 -8.50 1.00
CA LYS A 30 13.27 -7.12 1.30
C LYS A 30 11.88 -7.03 1.93
N SER A 31 10.89 -7.77 1.39
CA SER A 31 9.54 -7.83 1.95
C SER A 31 9.54 -8.34 3.40
N ARG A 32 10.38 -9.36 3.70
CA ARG A 32 10.56 -9.83 5.07
C ARG A 32 11.11 -8.75 6.00
N LYS A 33 12.07 -7.93 5.55
CA LYS A 33 12.60 -6.81 6.35
C LYS A 33 11.53 -5.75 6.59
N VAL A 34 10.72 -5.41 5.57
CA VAL A 34 9.57 -4.49 5.73
C VAL A 34 8.61 -5.02 6.79
N PHE A 35 8.26 -6.31 6.74
CA PHE A 35 7.41 -6.95 7.74
C PHE A 35 7.98 -6.82 9.16
N LEU A 36 9.25 -7.15 9.36
CA LEU A 36 9.91 -7.03 10.67
C LEU A 36 9.90 -5.58 11.17
N SER A 37 10.18 -4.61 10.31
CA SER A 37 10.13 -3.19 10.67
C SER A 37 8.74 -2.73 11.11
N ILE A 38 7.67 -3.23 10.47
CA ILE A 38 6.28 -2.94 10.85
C ILE A 38 5.96 -3.49 12.25
N LEU A 39 6.41 -4.73 12.53
CA LEU A 39 6.20 -5.36 13.83
C LEU A 39 6.95 -4.61 14.94
N ASP A 40 8.25 -4.36 14.74
CA ASP A 40 9.12 -3.70 15.73
C ASP A 40 8.62 -2.30 16.10
N CYS A 41 8.03 -1.58 15.15
CA CYS A 41 7.50 -0.23 15.38
C CYS A 41 6.05 -0.22 15.92
N GLY A 42 5.39 -1.37 16.02
CA GLY A 42 4.01 -1.45 16.51
C GLY A 42 3.01 -0.64 15.67
N LEU A 43 3.24 -0.54 14.36
CA LEU A 43 2.37 0.21 13.45
C LEU A 43 1.04 -0.51 13.20
N ILE A 44 1.02 -1.84 13.28
CA ILE A 44 -0.22 -2.64 13.24
C ILE A 44 -0.65 -2.90 14.69
N LYS A 45 -1.88 -2.54 15.02
CA LYS A 45 -2.45 -2.65 16.36
C LYS A 45 -3.57 -3.67 16.39
N ASN A 46 -3.63 -4.50 17.44
CA ASN A 46 -4.61 -5.57 17.56
C ASN A 46 -6.05 -5.08 17.74
N ASP A 47 -6.25 -3.85 18.20
CA ASP A 47 -7.56 -3.23 18.41
C ASP A 47 -8.11 -2.52 17.16
N LYS A 48 -7.34 -2.47 16.07
CA LYS A 48 -7.71 -1.80 14.82
C LYS A 48 -7.90 -2.77 13.67
N LEU A 49 -8.76 -2.39 12.72
CA LEU A 49 -8.87 -3.10 11.47
C LEU A 49 -7.60 -2.86 10.63
N LEU A 50 -7.02 -3.93 10.11
CA LEU A 50 -5.97 -3.87 9.11
C LEU A 50 -6.60 -3.94 7.71
N PHE A 51 -6.53 -2.85 6.94
CA PHE A 51 -6.90 -2.85 5.53
C PHE A 51 -5.64 -3.05 4.68
N CYS A 52 -5.47 -4.25 4.13
CA CYS A 52 -4.23 -4.69 3.50
C CYS A 52 -4.48 -5.11 2.03
N TYR A 53 -3.65 -4.65 1.11
CA TYR A 53 -3.70 -5.13 -0.27
C TYR A 53 -3.17 -6.55 -0.40
N ILE A 54 -3.66 -7.29 -1.40
CA ILE A 54 -3.07 -8.58 -1.82
C ILE A 54 -1.97 -8.27 -2.84
N SER A 55 -0.74 -8.55 -2.46
CA SER A 55 0.43 -8.15 -3.24
C SER A 55 0.58 -8.91 -4.56
N THR A 56 1.00 -8.20 -5.59
CA THR A 56 1.49 -8.77 -6.85
C THR A 56 3.01 -9.05 -6.76
N ALA A 57 3.57 -9.68 -7.79
CA ALA A 57 5.01 -10.02 -7.83
C ALA A 57 5.96 -8.80 -7.83
N ASP A 58 5.45 -7.62 -8.17
CA ASP A 58 6.24 -6.38 -8.23
C ASP A 58 6.06 -5.47 -7.02
N GLU A 59 5.28 -5.89 -6.04
CA GLU A 59 5.01 -5.14 -4.82
C GLU A 59 5.71 -5.78 -3.60
N VAL A 60 5.82 -5.04 -2.52
CA VAL A 60 6.21 -5.61 -1.23
C VAL A 60 5.17 -6.66 -0.85
N SER A 61 5.61 -7.89 -0.60
CA SER A 61 4.70 -8.99 -0.24
C SER A 61 4.01 -8.70 1.09
N THR A 62 2.68 -8.82 1.09
CA THR A 62 1.83 -8.68 2.28
C THR A 62 1.40 -10.02 2.85
N GLU A 63 1.81 -11.13 2.25
CA GLU A 63 1.41 -12.47 2.66
C GLU A 63 1.75 -12.75 4.13
N THR A 64 3.01 -12.57 4.52
CA THR A 64 3.44 -12.76 5.91
C THR A 64 2.77 -11.79 6.89
N ILE A 65 2.44 -10.57 6.43
CA ILE A 65 1.70 -9.58 7.26
C ILE A 65 0.29 -10.09 7.52
N ILE A 66 -0.38 -10.60 6.50
CA ILE A 66 -1.75 -11.15 6.60
C ILE A 66 -1.74 -12.40 7.47
N ASP A 67 -0.84 -13.35 7.23
CA ASP A 67 -0.73 -14.59 8.02
C ASP A 67 -0.49 -14.27 9.50
N ASN A 68 0.41 -13.33 9.82
CA ASN A 68 0.68 -12.90 11.20
C ASN A 68 -0.52 -12.19 11.85
N ALA A 69 -1.26 -11.40 11.06
CA ALA A 69 -2.46 -10.73 11.55
C ALA A 69 -3.60 -11.74 11.84
N GLU A 70 -3.75 -12.78 11.02
CA GLU A 70 -4.70 -13.87 11.27
C GLU A 70 -4.32 -14.64 12.54
N GLU A 71 -3.05 -14.99 12.74
CA GLU A 71 -2.55 -15.64 13.95
C GLU A 71 -2.78 -14.80 15.22
N GLY A 72 -2.73 -13.47 15.08
CA GLY A 72 -2.97 -12.49 16.15
C GLY A 72 -4.44 -12.09 16.36
N ASP A 73 -5.40 -12.75 15.70
CA ASP A 73 -6.84 -12.41 15.72
C ASP A 73 -7.14 -10.95 15.31
N ILE A 74 -6.27 -10.33 14.49
CA ILE A 74 -6.49 -9.00 13.97
C ILE A 74 -7.54 -9.06 12.86
N LYS A 75 -8.54 -8.19 12.90
CA LYS A 75 -9.53 -8.10 11.84
C LYS A 75 -8.89 -7.56 10.56
N ILE A 76 -9.02 -8.30 9.47
CA ILE A 76 -8.45 -7.93 8.17
C ILE A 76 -9.56 -7.60 7.17
N ALA A 77 -9.34 -6.57 6.37
CA ALA A 77 -10.07 -6.30 5.14
C ALA A 77 -9.09 -6.19 3.97
N VAL A 78 -9.56 -6.53 2.79
CA VAL A 78 -8.77 -6.44 1.56
C VAL A 78 -9.55 -5.68 0.48
N PRO A 79 -8.85 -5.00 -0.45
CA PRO A 79 -9.51 -4.20 -1.47
C PRO A 79 -10.28 -5.06 -2.47
N CYS A 80 -11.49 -4.61 -2.78
CA CYS A 80 -12.28 -5.08 -3.91
C CYS A 80 -12.72 -3.87 -4.74
N VAL A 81 -12.41 -3.87 -6.02
CA VAL A 81 -12.82 -2.81 -6.92
C VAL A 81 -14.15 -3.18 -7.59
N TYR A 82 -15.20 -2.38 -7.31
CA TYR A 82 -16.49 -2.52 -7.93
C TYR A 82 -16.92 -1.18 -8.53
N GLY A 83 -17.14 -1.15 -9.84
CA GLY A 83 -17.36 0.10 -10.57
C GLY A 83 -16.10 0.98 -10.56
N ASP A 84 -16.24 2.20 -10.09
CA ASP A 84 -15.18 3.20 -9.96
C ASP A 84 -14.67 3.37 -8.51
N LYS A 85 -15.18 2.55 -7.59
CA LYS A 85 -14.84 2.59 -6.16
C LYS A 85 -14.06 1.37 -5.70
N MET A 86 -13.28 1.56 -4.64
CA MET A 86 -12.59 0.52 -3.91
C MET A 86 -13.28 0.32 -2.56
N TYR A 87 -13.69 -0.90 -2.29
CA TYR A 87 -14.38 -1.30 -1.06
C TYR A 87 -13.49 -2.17 -0.20
N PRO A 88 -13.43 -1.93 1.12
CA PRO A 88 -12.74 -2.81 2.06
C PRO A 88 -13.65 -4.00 2.39
N ILE A 89 -13.38 -5.15 1.79
CA ILE A 89 -14.15 -6.38 2.06
C ILE A 89 -13.45 -7.18 3.15
N LYS A 90 -14.20 -7.63 4.16
CA LYS A 90 -13.67 -8.52 5.20
C LYS A 90 -12.96 -9.71 4.59
N TYR A 91 -11.78 -10.01 5.07
CA TYR A 91 -10.98 -11.14 4.61
C TYR A 91 -11.40 -12.42 5.31
N PHE A 92 -11.55 -13.50 4.57
CA PHE A 92 -11.98 -14.82 5.05
C PHE A 92 -11.03 -15.94 4.58
N GLY A 93 -9.75 -15.62 4.44
CA GLY A 93 -8.75 -16.57 3.98
C GLY A 93 -8.49 -16.50 2.47
N LYS A 94 -7.38 -17.10 2.05
CA LYS A 94 -6.92 -17.11 0.65
C LYS A 94 -7.91 -17.81 -0.28
N GLU A 95 -8.64 -18.80 0.22
CA GLU A 95 -9.63 -19.59 -0.52
C GLU A 95 -10.86 -18.79 -0.95
N ALA A 96 -11.12 -17.66 -0.25
CA ALA A 96 -12.23 -16.75 -0.58
C ALA A 96 -11.86 -15.74 -1.67
N LEU A 97 -10.61 -15.72 -2.14
CA LEU A 97 -10.14 -14.81 -3.18
C LEU A 97 -10.34 -15.43 -4.57
N ILE A 98 -10.71 -14.59 -5.52
CA ILE A 98 -10.82 -14.95 -6.94
C ILE A 98 -9.85 -14.10 -7.76
N GLN A 99 -9.29 -14.68 -8.80
CA GLN A 99 -8.42 -13.94 -9.70
C GLN A 99 -9.26 -13.13 -10.69
N ASN A 100 -9.06 -11.79 -10.72
CA ASN A 100 -9.73 -10.92 -11.67
C ASN A 100 -9.06 -10.97 -13.06
N LYS A 101 -9.64 -10.26 -14.03
CA LYS A 101 -9.14 -10.19 -15.41
C LYS A 101 -7.73 -9.61 -15.58
N TYR A 102 -7.17 -9.03 -14.53
CA TYR A 102 -5.80 -8.47 -14.51
C TYR A 102 -4.82 -9.39 -13.77
N GLY A 103 -5.25 -10.59 -13.37
CA GLY A 103 -4.41 -11.54 -12.63
C GLY A 103 -4.26 -11.21 -11.13
N ILE A 104 -4.99 -10.22 -10.61
CA ILE A 104 -4.95 -9.82 -9.20
C ILE A 104 -5.99 -10.63 -8.43
N TYR A 105 -5.59 -11.15 -7.27
CA TYR A 105 -6.50 -11.82 -6.36
C TYR A 105 -7.27 -10.78 -5.53
N GLU A 106 -8.59 -10.89 -5.53
CA GLU A 106 -9.49 -10.03 -4.76
C GLU A 106 -10.73 -10.83 -4.32
N PRO A 107 -11.42 -10.42 -3.24
CA PRO A 107 -12.66 -11.07 -2.85
C PRO A 107 -13.77 -10.75 -3.88
N LYS A 108 -14.76 -11.63 -3.98
CA LYS A 108 -15.99 -11.28 -4.70
C LYS A 108 -16.70 -10.16 -3.96
N PHE A 109 -17.13 -9.13 -4.70
CA PHE A 109 -17.89 -8.04 -4.11
C PHE A 109 -19.19 -8.54 -3.46
N ASP A 110 -19.41 -8.12 -2.21
CA ASP A 110 -20.57 -8.46 -1.41
C ASP A 110 -20.78 -7.34 -0.37
N ASP A 111 -21.88 -6.60 -0.49
CA ASP A 111 -22.17 -5.44 0.36
C ASP A 111 -22.22 -5.82 1.85
N ALA A 112 -22.72 -7.03 2.17
CA ALA A 112 -22.82 -7.51 3.55
C ALA A 112 -21.44 -7.77 4.19
N LYS A 113 -20.39 -7.83 3.38
CA LYS A 113 -19.02 -8.07 3.81
C LYS A 113 -18.16 -6.81 3.83
N ILE A 114 -18.70 -5.64 3.51
CA ILE A 114 -17.97 -4.39 3.63
C ILE A 114 -17.59 -4.18 5.11
N ALA A 115 -16.31 -3.91 5.34
CA ALA A 115 -15.80 -3.62 6.67
C ALA A 115 -16.00 -2.14 7.03
N THR A 116 -16.26 -1.86 8.30
CA THR A 116 -16.25 -0.48 8.81
C THR A 116 -14.82 0.01 8.95
N ILE A 117 -14.53 1.18 8.41
CA ILE A 117 -13.18 1.77 8.32
C ILE A 117 -13.06 2.99 9.25
N GLU A 118 -13.48 2.88 10.48
CA GLU A 118 -13.19 3.91 11.47
C GLU A 118 -11.80 3.64 12.07
N ASP A 119 -10.86 4.58 11.90
CA ASP A 119 -9.54 4.53 12.52
C ASP A 119 -8.70 3.27 12.12
N ALA A 120 -8.90 2.76 10.92
CA ALA A 120 -8.18 1.60 10.41
C ALA A 120 -6.70 1.92 10.11
N VAL A 121 -5.85 0.88 10.18
CA VAL A 121 -4.51 0.91 9.60
C VAL A 121 -4.61 0.42 8.16
N VAL A 122 -4.17 1.24 7.21
CA VAL A 122 -4.26 0.95 5.77
C VAL A 122 -2.86 0.80 5.18
N LEU A 123 -2.54 -0.40 4.72
CA LEU A 123 -1.32 -0.66 3.96
C LEU A 123 -1.56 -0.32 2.48
N VAL A 124 -0.66 0.48 1.91
CA VAL A 124 -0.83 1.07 0.58
C VAL A 124 0.31 0.62 -0.33
N PRO A 125 0.02 -0.02 -1.47
CA PRO A 125 1.03 -0.29 -2.48
C PRO A 125 1.40 0.99 -3.22
N LEU A 126 2.66 1.12 -3.61
CA LEU A 126 3.13 2.27 -4.36
C LEU A 126 4.23 1.90 -5.35
N LEU A 127 4.34 2.64 -6.44
CA LEU A 127 5.42 2.52 -7.43
C LEU A 127 6.64 3.35 -7.04
N GLY A 128 6.44 4.46 -6.34
CA GLY A 128 7.51 5.33 -5.89
C GLY A 128 7.06 6.25 -4.76
N PHE A 129 8.02 6.84 -4.06
CA PHE A 129 7.77 7.76 -2.95
C PHE A 129 8.90 8.78 -2.80
N ASP A 130 8.64 9.85 -2.03
CA ASP A 130 9.65 10.82 -1.62
C ASP A 130 9.61 11.08 -0.09
N GLU A 131 10.59 11.84 0.41
CA GLU A 131 10.70 12.18 1.84
C GLU A 131 9.58 13.10 2.34
N ASN A 132 8.79 13.68 1.46
CA ASN A 132 7.63 14.48 1.81
C ASN A 132 6.35 13.64 1.92
N MET A 133 6.48 12.30 1.99
CA MET A 133 5.37 11.36 2.08
C MET A 133 4.44 11.34 0.86
N ASN A 134 4.87 11.93 -0.26
CA ASN A 134 4.14 11.80 -1.51
C ASN A 134 4.35 10.40 -2.08
N ARG A 135 3.28 9.80 -2.60
CA ARG A 135 3.35 8.50 -3.25
C ARG A 135 3.03 8.59 -4.74
N LEU A 136 3.71 7.79 -5.52
CA LEU A 136 3.42 7.52 -6.92
C LEU A 136 2.64 6.21 -7.02
N GLY A 137 1.35 6.30 -7.26
CA GLY A 137 0.49 5.14 -7.47
C GLY A 137 0.38 4.72 -8.93
N HIS A 138 -0.38 3.66 -9.21
CA HIS A 138 -0.62 3.11 -10.55
C HIS A 138 -1.45 4.02 -11.48
N GLY A 139 -2.01 5.12 -10.98
CA GLY A 139 -2.68 6.17 -11.77
C GLY A 139 -4.20 6.05 -11.87
N LYS A 140 -4.85 5.14 -11.15
CA LYS A 140 -6.30 5.01 -11.12
C LYS A 140 -6.97 5.80 -9.98
N GLY A 141 -6.20 6.33 -9.00
CA GLY A 141 -6.67 7.17 -7.91
C GLY A 141 -7.60 6.49 -6.89
N PHE A 142 -7.64 5.14 -6.85
CA PHE A 142 -8.52 4.42 -5.92
C PHE A 142 -8.23 4.75 -4.46
N TYR A 143 -6.97 4.72 -4.05
CA TYR A 143 -6.58 5.05 -2.68
C TYR A 143 -6.81 6.52 -2.34
N ASP A 144 -6.61 7.45 -3.28
CA ASP A 144 -6.85 8.88 -3.04
C ASP A 144 -8.32 9.16 -2.77
N ARG A 145 -9.23 8.59 -3.57
CA ARG A 145 -10.67 8.69 -3.33
C ARG A 145 -11.08 8.00 -2.04
N PHE A 146 -10.51 6.82 -1.76
CA PHE A 146 -10.78 6.10 -0.52
C PHE A 146 -10.40 6.91 0.72
N PHE A 147 -9.23 7.55 0.73
CA PHE A 147 -8.79 8.38 1.85
C PHE A 147 -9.55 9.71 1.95
N ALA A 148 -10.04 10.26 0.85
CA ALA A 148 -10.93 11.42 0.89
C ALA A 148 -12.24 11.11 1.62
N GLU A 149 -12.77 9.87 1.46
CA GLU A 149 -13.96 9.40 2.17
C GLU A 149 -13.64 8.90 3.61
N ASN A 150 -12.37 8.51 3.91
CA ASN A 150 -11.93 7.92 5.18
C ASN A 150 -10.66 8.61 5.72
N PRO A 151 -10.73 9.90 6.12
CA PRO A 151 -9.55 10.71 6.45
C PRO A 151 -8.82 10.26 7.73
N ASN A 152 -9.52 9.58 8.65
CA ASN A 152 -8.99 9.20 9.97
C ASN A 152 -8.12 7.93 9.96
N CYS A 153 -8.00 7.26 8.81
CA CYS A 153 -7.16 6.08 8.68
C CYS A 153 -5.68 6.42 8.83
N THR A 154 -4.91 5.54 9.47
CA THR A 154 -3.46 5.57 9.42
C THR A 154 -2.97 5.00 8.09
N LYS A 155 -2.28 5.80 7.28
CA LYS A 155 -1.85 5.48 5.92
C LYS A 155 -0.38 5.07 5.91
N ILE A 156 -0.09 3.79 5.65
CA ILE A 156 1.27 3.23 5.64
C ILE A 156 1.60 2.75 4.22
N GLY A 157 2.49 3.45 3.54
CA GLY A 157 3.02 3.02 2.25
C GLY A 157 4.08 1.94 2.43
N LEU A 158 4.01 0.85 1.65
CA LEU A 158 5.04 -0.18 1.62
C LEU A 158 5.84 -0.10 0.33
N ALA A 159 7.16 -0.08 0.44
CA ALA A 159 8.05 0.06 -0.70
C ALA A 159 9.38 -0.67 -0.51
N PHE A 160 10.04 -0.98 -1.61
CA PHE A 160 11.47 -1.23 -1.62
C PHE A 160 12.23 0.11 -1.62
N GLU A 161 13.38 0.20 -0.97
CA GLU A 161 14.14 1.45 -0.90
C GLU A 161 14.50 2.00 -2.29
N GLU A 162 14.65 1.14 -3.29
CA GLU A 162 14.91 1.51 -4.69
C GLU A 162 13.78 2.33 -5.34
N GLN A 163 12.57 2.30 -4.76
CA GLN A 163 11.42 3.07 -5.24
C GLN A 163 11.44 4.53 -4.78
N LYS A 164 12.46 4.93 -4.01
CA LYS A 164 12.63 6.31 -3.57
C LYS A 164 13.01 7.23 -4.74
N PHE A 165 12.38 8.39 -4.78
CA PHE A 165 12.66 9.51 -5.67
C PHE A 165 13.06 10.74 -4.84
N ASP A 166 13.84 11.65 -5.40
CA ASP A 166 14.11 12.94 -4.78
C ASP A 166 12.81 13.75 -4.63
N LYS A 167 11.94 13.67 -5.64
CA LYS A 167 10.64 14.34 -5.66
C LYS A 167 9.64 13.53 -6.47
N VAL A 168 8.48 13.25 -5.90
CA VAL A 168 7.32 12.68 -6.58
C VAL A 168 6.43 13.81 -7.07
N ILE A 169 6.04 13.77 -8.35
CA ILE A 169 5.08 14.71 -8.90
C ILE A 169 3.70 14.36 -8.37
N HIS A 170 3.09 15.30 -7.68
CA HIS A 170 1.78 15.16 -7.06
C HIS A 170 0.87 16.32 -7.44
N ASP A 171 -0.43 16.14 -7.30
CA ASP A 171 -1.44 17.17 -7.48
C ASP A 171 -2.30 17.31 -6.21
N ARG A 172 -3.26 18.21 -6.25
CA ARG A 172 -4.11 18.54 -5.09
C ARG A 172 -5.01 17.40 -4.59
N PHE A 173 -5.17 16.35 -5.37
CA PHE A 173 -6.02 15.20 -5.03
C PHE A 173 -5.20 14.03 -4.47
N ASP A 174 -3.87 14.06 -4.64
CA ASP A 174 -3.00 13.02 -4.11
C ASP A 174 -2.89 13.14 -2.58
N VAL A 175 -3.15 12.05 -1.89
CA VAL A 175 -3.10 11.99 -0.42
C VAL A 175 -1.73 11.50 0.03
N GLN A 176 -1.09 12.27 0.92
CA GLN A 176 0.20 11.89 1.53
C GLN A 176 0.02 10.73 2.50
N MET A 177 1.10 9.93 2.66
CA MET A 177 1.17 8.86 3.66
C MET A 177 1.53 9.43 5.04
N ASP A 178 1.10 8.74 6.11
CA ASP A 178 1.54 9.04 7.46
C ASP A 178 2.89 8.39 7.72
N TYR A 179 3.10 7.18 7.16
CA TYR A 179 4.35 6.43 7.18
C TYR A 179 4.65 5.84 5.82
N ILE A 180 5.95 5.69 5.52
CA ILE A 180 6.42 4.84 4.42
C ILE A 180 7.48 3.90 5.01
N VAL A 181 7.26 2.60 4.88
CA VAL A 181 8.15 1.57 5.41
C VAL A 181 8.85 0.86 4.26
N THR A 182 10.18 0.85 4.31
CA THR A 182 11.03 0.17 3.34
C THR A 182 11.85 -0.92 4.00
N ASP A 183 12.59 -1.68 3.20
CA ASP A 183 13.54 -2.68 3.67
C ASP A 183 14.78 -2.08 4.38
N LYS A 184 14.90 -0.75 4.42
CA LYS A 184 16.03 -0.04 5.04
C LYS A 184 15.62 1.01 6.07
N ASN A 185 14.50 1.70 5.84
CA ASN A 185 14.11 2.88 6.61
C ASN A 185 12.60 2.92 6.89
N ILE A 186 12.23 3.64 7.93
CA ILE A 186 10.86 4.09 8.18
C ILE A 186 10.86 5.61 8.07
N TYR A 187 10.04 6.11 7.17
CA TYR A 187 9.80 7.53 6.99
C TYR A 187 8.47 7.88 7.66
N GLU A 188 8.46 8.96 8.42
CA GLU A 188 7.28 9.44 9.13
C GLU A 188 6.94 10.87 8.72
N ALA A 189 5.66 11.15 8.49
CA ALA A 189 5.19 12.49 8.21
C ALA A 189 5.50 13.43 9.39
N LYS A 190 6.14 14.56 9.11
CA LYS A 190 6.35 15.58 10.13
C LYS A 190 4.99 16.06 10.63
N LYS A 191 4.74 15.94 11.93
CA LYS A 191 3.52 16.51 12.54
C LYS A 191 3.48 18.00 12.21
N LYS A 192 2.41 18.42 11.54
CA LYS A 192 2.15 19.86 11.41
C LYS A 192 1.88 20.39 12.83
N ILE A 193 2.80 21.23 13.32
CA ILE A 193 2.67 21.97 14.59
C ILE A 193 1.60 23.03 14.39
#